data_9cb68a9d5c5ed0571b7b6f840287c6c1
#
_entry.id   9cb68a9d5c5ed0571b7b6f840287c6c1
#
_cell.length_a   1.000
_cell.length_b   1.000
_cell.length_c   1.000
_cell.angle_alpha   90.00
_cell.angle_beta   90.00
_cell.angle_gamma   90.00
#
_symmetry.space_group_name_H-M   'P 1'
#
loop_
_entity.id
_entity.type
_entity.pdbx_description
1 polymer ?
#
loop_
_entity_poly.entity_id
_entity_poly.type
_entity_poly.pdbx_seq_one_letter_code
_entity_poly.pdbx_strand_id
1 'polypeptide(L)'
;MPELPAGISVLPVTGLPEFGPGDDLAAAVASTASWLADGDVVVVTSKVVSKVEGRLVRIEPGTDREVARQRAIDGETVRTVARRGPLKIVQTPQGWVVAAAGIDASNVASDSLVLLPEDGDASARRLRARLRELAGVDVAVVVSDTFGRTWREGLTDVAVGSAGITALDDHRGAVDAHGNRLETTRVAVVDELASAADLVKGKLAGVPVAVVRGLPLQRPDGDADEGTRPLVRLPADDLFPYGTRDLVGSRAPAADLAPRAGGAAAAAAAFRVASAALPEFPVVLRHGGEDDDVVDVHLPDAVTTTSALNLGALVGVALVQLHAEGWATRWEPVATAGGTSLVGRLWVGTSH
;
A
#
# COMPACT_ATOMS: atom_id res chain seq x y z
N MET A 1 42.82 8.79 -23.44
CA MET A 1 41.42 8.39 -23.58
C MET A 1 40.58 9.62 -23.26
N PRO A 2 39.53 9.94 -24.02
CA PRO A 2 38.66 11.01 -23.60
C PRO A 2 38.10 10.69 -22.21
N GLU A 3 38.12 11.68 -21.32
CA GLU A 3 37.48 11.59 -20.00
C GLU A 3 36.00 11.28 -20.20
N LEU A 4 35.50 10.22 -19.56
CA LEU A 4 34.07 9.94 -19.58
C LEU A 4 33.34 11.12 -18.91
N PRO A 5 32.19 11.55 -19.43
CA PRO A 5 31.41 12.58 -18.77
C PRO A 5 31.04 12.12 -17.37
N ALA A 6 30.91 13.08 -16.44
CA ALA A 6 30.42 12.78 -15.08
C ALA A 6 29.08 12.04 -15.19
N GLY A 7 28.98 10.89 -14.55
CA GLY A 7 27.82 10.02 -14.65
C GLY A 7 27.41 9.51 -13.26
N ILE A 8 26.24 8.87 -13.21
CA ILE A 8 25.75 8.20 -12.01
C ILE A 8 26.41 6.82 -11.93
N SER A 9 26.96 6.48 -10.77
CA SER A 9 27.49 5.15 -10.46
C SER A 9 26.63 4.47 -9.39
N VAL A 10 26.37 3.17 -9.56
CA VAL A 10 25.66 2.35 -8.57
C VAL A 10 26.60 1.25 -8.11
N LEU A 11 26.95 1.25 -6.84
CA LEU A 11 28.02 0.47 -6.23
C LEU A 11 27.47 -0.47 -5.18
N PRO A 12 27.64 -1.81 -5.29
CA PRO A 12 27.20 -2.74 -4.27
C PRO A 12 28.13 -2.68 -3.05
N VAL A 13 27.58 -2.77 -1.84
CA VAL A 13 28.34 -2.95 -0.59
C VAL A 13 28.39 -4.44 -0.28
N THR A 14 29.45 -5.08 -0.71
CA THR A 14 29.65 -6.54 -0.55
C THR A 14 30.39 -6.85 0.75
N GLY A 15 30.18 -8.06 1.31
CA GLY A 15 30.89 -8.51 2.51
C GLY A 15 30.23 -8.09 3.83
N LEU A 16 29.02 -7.56 3.79
CA LEU A 16 28.22 -7.31 4.99
C LEU A 16 27.86 -8.66 5.67
N PRO A 17 27.81 -8.71 7.01
CA PRO A 17 27.40 -9.91 7.73
C PRO A 17 25.89 -10.18 7.61
N GLU A 18 25.45 -11.37 8.03
CA GLU A 18 24.04 -11.57 8.35
C GLU A 18 23.66 -10.73 9.58
N PHE A 19 22.47 -10.12 9.51
CA PHE A 19 21.97 -9.23 10.57
C PHE A 19 20.86 -9.89 11.38
N GLY A 20 20.86 -9.58 12.67
CA GLY A 20 19.84 -9.95 13.64
C GLY A 20 19.38 -8.75 14.48
N PRO A 21 18.39 -8.97 15.37
CA PRO A 21 17.90 -7.90 16.24
C PRO A 21 18.99 -7.26 17.10
N GLY A 22 19.08 -5.93 17.05
CA GLY A 22 20.03 -5.14 17.84
C GLY A 22 21.40 -4.95 17.22
N ASP A 23 21.70 -5.54 16.06
CA ASP A 23 22.96 -5.31 15.35
C ASP A 23 23.08 -3.85 14.86
N ASP A 24 24.31 -3.31 14.89
CA ASP A 24 24.59 -1.96 14.39
C ASP A 24 24.86 -1.99 12.87
N LEU A 25 23.77 -1.86 12.10
CA LEU A 25 23.81 -1.81 10.64
C LEU A 25 24.72 -0.67 10.14
N ALA A 26 24.68 0.50 10.79
CA ALA A 26 25.48 1.65 10.38
C ALA A 26 26.98 1.38 10.55
N ALA A 27 27.37 0.75 11.66
CA ALA A 27 28.76 0.38 11.90
C ALA A 27 29.26 -0.63 10.86
N ALA A 28 28.44 -1.63 10.52
CA ALA A 28 28.78 -2.60 9.49
C ALA A 28 28.95 -1.93 8.12
N VAL A 29 28.03 -1.03 7.73
CA VAL A 29 28.11 -0.29 6.47
C VAL A 29 29.33 0.64 6.46
N ALA A 30 29.57 1.44 7.51
CA ALA A 30 30.68 2.38 7.58
C ALA A 30 32.05 1.66 7.50
N SER A 31 32.18 0.50 8.15
CA SER A 31 33.40 -0.29 8.10
C SER A 31 33.64 -0.95 6.74
N THR A 32 32.59 -1.44 6.11
CA THR A 32 32.69 -2.16 4.83
C THR A 32 32.83 -1.19 3.65
N ALA A 33 32.11 -0.07 3.71
CA ALA A 33 32.10 0.99 2.68
C ALA A 33 32.90 2.21 3.15
N SER A 34 34.15 2.02 3.57
CA SER A 34 35.05 3.11 4.02
C SER A 34 35.33 4.18 2.94
N TRP A 35 34.89 3.93 1.71
CA TRP A 35 34.96 4.82 0.56
C TRP A 35 33.73 5.73 0.40
N LEU A 36 32.76 5.70 1.32
CA LEU A 36 31.62 6.62 1.32
C LEU A 36 32.09 8.07 1.31
N ALA A 37 31.37 8.90 0.59
CA ALA A 37 31.67 10.32 0.42
C ALA A 37 30.41 11.18 0.60
N ASP A 38 30.63 12.47 0.83
CA ASP A 38 29.53 13.44 0.85
C ASP A 38 28.74 13.43 -0.45
N GLY A 39 27.42 13.46 -0.34
CA GLY A 39 26.51 13.43 -1.47
C GLY A 39 26.17 12.04 -1.98
N ASP A 40 26.74 10.96 -1.42
CA ASP A 40 26.31 9.61 -1.71
C ASP A 40 24.86 9.35 -1.22
N VAL A 41 24.17 8.43 -1.89
CA VAL A 41 22.89 7.88 -1.43
C VAL A 41 23.08 6.42 -1.04
N VAL A 42 22.92 6.10 0.22
CA VAL A 42 22.96 4.72 0.74
C VAL A 42 21.56 4.12 0.62
N VAL A 43 21.40 3.13 -0.24
CA VAL A 43 20.13 2.41 -0.44
C VAL A 43 20.22 1.06 0.27
N VAL A 44 19.39 0.85 1.27
CA VAL A 44 19.35 -0.37 2.10
C VAL A 44 18.01 -1.07 1.97
N THR A 45 18.01 -2.41 1.88
CA THR A 45 16.76 -3.17 1.84
C THR A 45 16.00 -3.11 3.19
N SER A 46 14.69 -2.92 3.13
CA SER A 46 13.78 -2.94 4.29
C SER A 46 13.99 -4.17 5.18
N LYS A 47 14.23 -5.33 4.57
CA LYS A 47 14.45 -6.59 5.26
C LYS A 47 15.56 -6.54 6.31
N VAL A 48 16.70 -5.94 5.97
CA VAL A 48 17.83 -5.83 6.92
C VAL A 48 17.50 -4.82 8.01
N VAL A 49 16.89 -3.69 7.66
CA VAL A 49 16.39 -2.71 8.62
C VAL A 49 15.40 -3.37 9.60
N SER A 50 14.43 -4.12 9.08
CA SER A 50 13.46 -4.84 9.90
C SER A 50 14.09 -5.90 10.80
N LYS A 51 15.11 -6.62 10.31
CA LYS A 51 15.83 -7.61 11.13
C LYS A 51 16.53 -6.93 12.33
N VAL A 52 17.26 -5.85 12.11
CA VAL A 52 17.97 -5.16 13.20
C VAL A 52 17.03 -4.48 14.17
N GLU A 53 15.88 -4.04 13.72
CA GLU A 53 14.82 -3.44 14.55
C GLU A 53 13.92 -4.47 15.24
N GLY A 54 14.14 -5.79 15.00
CA GLY A 54 13.36 -6.85 15.61
C GLY A 54 11.93 -6.98 15.09
N ARG A 55 11.63 -6.45 13.88
CA ARG A 55 10.33 -6.58 13.20
C ARG A 55 10.14 -8.00 12.63
N LEU A 56 10.25 -8.97 13.51
CA LEU A 56 10.19 -10.39 13.21
C LEU A 56 9.01 -11.03 13.90
N VAL A 57 8.23 -11.84 13.18
CA VAL A 57 7.18 -12.69 13.73
C VAL A 57 7.69 -14.13 13.76
N ARG A 58 7.80 -14.72 14.96
CA ARG A 58 8.08 -16.14 15.10
C ARG A 58 6.85 -16.95 14.84
N ILE A 59 7.02 -18.03 14.10
CA ILE A 59 5.96 -19.00 13.83
C ILE A 59 6.00 -20.04 14.98
N GLU A 60 4.89 -20.16 15.70
CA GLU A 60 4.77 -21.11 16.80
C GLU A 60 4.95 -22.55 16.28
N PRO A 61 5.67 -23.42 17.03
CA PRO A 61 5.84 -24.81 16.65
C PRO A 61 4.49 -25.51 16.38
N GLY A 62 4.39 -26.19 15.25
CA GLY A 62 3.16 -26.86 14.83
C GLY A 62 2.14 -26.00 14.11
N THR A 63 2.38 -24.68 13.99
CA THR A 63 1.53 -23.82 13.17
C THR A 63 1.94 -23.93 11.70
N ASP A 64 0.96 -24.07 10.82
CA ASP A 64 1.20 -23.97 9.37
C ASP A 64 1.72 -22.58 9.02
N ARG A 65 2.79 -22.54 8.19
CA ARG A 65 3.48 -21.31 7.82
C ARG A 65 2.56 -20.33 7.09
N GLU A 66 1.68 -20.81 6.22
CA GLU A 66 0.78 -19.94 5.48
C GLU A 66 -0.30 -19.36 6.39
N VAL A 67 -0.79 -20.15 7.36
CA VAL A 67 -1.71 -19.65 8.41
C VAL A 67 -1.05 -18.57 9.24
N ALA A 68 0.19 -18.75 9.68
CA ALA A 68 0.94 -17.73 10.41
C ALA A 68 1.15 -16.47 9.56
N ARG A 69 1.47 -16.65 8.27
CA ARG A 69 1.64 -15.56 7.32
C ARG A 69 0.36 -14.77 7.12
N GLN A 70 -0.79 -15.43 6.94
CA GLN A 70 -2.08 -14.73 6.78
C GLN A 70 -2.44 -13.93 8.04
N ARG A 71 -2.20 -14.47 9.25
CA ARG A 71 -2.39 -13.73 10.50
C ARG A 71 -1.50 -12.49 10.59
N ALA A 72 -0.24 -12.61 10.18
CA ALA A 72 0.67 -11.47 10.15
C ALA A 72 0.21 -10.40 9.14
N ILE A 73 -0.24 -10.81 7.95
CA ILE A 73 -0.81 -9.90 6.95
C ILE A 73 -2.03 -9.17 7.52
N ASP A 74 -2.94 -9.88 8.18
CA ASP A 74 -4.15 -9.28 8.75
C ASP A 74 -3.81 -8.30 9.88
N GLY A 75 -2.76 -8.58 10.67
CA GLY A 75 -2.24 -7.67 11.71
C GLY A 75 -1.63 -6.37 11.17
N GLU A 76 -1.06 -6.40 9.98
CA GLU A 76 -0.46 -5.24 9.29
C GLU A 76 -1.42 -4.63 8.24
N THR A 77 -2.72 -4.97 8.27
CA THR A 77 -3.71 -4.50 7.29
C THR A 77 -4.62 -3.44 7.91
N VAL A 78 -4.63 -2.25 7.33
CA VAL A 78 -5.65 -1.21 7.61
C VAL A 78 -6.91 -1.46 6.79
N ARG A 79 -6.75 -1.73 5.48
CA ARG A 79 -7.84 -2.13 4.58
C ARG A 79 -7.33 -3.05 3.47
N THR A 80 -8.18 -3.94 3.00
CA THR A 80 -7.92 -4.74 1.81
C THR A 80 -8.34 -3.96 0.56
N VAL A 81 -7.42 -3.82 -0.40
CA VAL A 81 -7.64 -3.10 -1.67
C VAL A 81 -8.01 -4.06 -2.79
N ALA A 82 -7.39 -5.25 -2.83
CA ALA A 82 -7.67 -6.27 -3.82
C ALA A 82 -7.39 -7.67 -3.26
N ARG A 83 -8.12 -8.66 -3.77
CA ARG A 83 -7.91 -10.07 -3.40
C ARG A 83 -8.04 -10.97 -4.62
N ARG A 84 -7.13 -11.94 -4.72
CA ARG A 84 -7.20 -13.02 -5.71
C ARG A 84 -6.69 -14.33 -5.09
N GLY A 85 -7.62 -15.22 -4.73
CA GLY A 85 -7.26 -16.40 -3.95
C GLY A 85 -6.57 -16.01 -2.63
N PRO A 86 -5.42 -16.58 -2.29
CA PRO A 86 -4.67 -16.26 -1.07
C PRO A 86 -3.94 -14.91 -1.14
N LEU A 87 -3.76 -14.35 -2.36
CA LEU A 87 -3.08 -13.06 -2.53
C LEU A 87 -4.01 -11.91 -2.12
N LYS A 88 -3.55 -11.11 -1.17
CA LYS A 88 -4.19 -9.84 -0.77
C LYS A 88 -3.28 -8.67 -1.14
N ILE A 89 -3.83 -7.61 -1.72
CA ILE A 89 -3.22 -6.30 -1.78
C ILE A 89 -3.91 -5.47 -0.71
N VAL A 90 -3.13 -4.94 0.21
CA VAL A 90 -3.64 -4.25 1.40
C VAL A 90 -2.98 -2.91 1.58
N GLN A 91 -3.64 -2.00 2.25
CA GLN A 91 -3.04 -0.79 2.76
C GLN A 91 -2.48 -1.07 4.16
N THR A 92 -1.20 -0.77 4.34
CA THR A 92 -0.50 -0.92 5.63
C THR A 92 -0.71 0.30 6.53
N PRO A 93 -0.37 0.22 7.84
CA PRO A 93 -0.41 1.38 8.74
C PRO A 93 0.44 2.57 8.26
N GLN A 94 1.52 2.32 7.54
CA GLN A 94 2.38 3.35 6.95
C GLN A 94 1.73 4.03 5.73
N GLY A 95 0.63 3.48 5.21
CA GLY A 95 -0.09 3.99 4.03
C GLY A 95 0.27 3.31 2.71
N TRP A 96 1.23 2.39 2.70
CA TRP A 96 1.61 1.65 1.48
C TRP A 96 0.50 0.71 1.03
N VAL A 97 0.17 0.74 -0.25
CA VAL A 97 -0.71 -0.24 -0.88
C VAL A 97 0.14 -1.30 -1.55
N VAL A 98 0.24 -2.47 -0.92
CA VAL A 98 1.21 -3.50 -1.29
C VAL A 98 0.66 -4.90 -1.13
N ALA A 99 1.21 -5.86 -1.90
CA ALA A 99 0.87 -7.26 -1.77
C ALA A 99 1.34 -7.82 -0.42
N ALA A 100 0.46 -8.57 0.25
CA ALA A 100 0.77 -9.28 1.49
C ALA A 100 1.35 -8.39 2.61
N ALA A 101 0.95 -7.11 2.67
CA ALA A 101 1.47 -6.10 3.60
C ALA A 101 3.01 -5.91 3.57
N GLY A 102 3.67 -6.26 2.46
CA GLY A 102 5.13 -6.25 2.37
C GLY A 102 5.82 -7.34 3.22
N ILE A 103 5.07 -8.31 3.76
CA ILE A 103 5.64 -9.36 4.60
C ILE A 103 6.45 -10.32 3.75
N ASP A 104 7.75 -10.39 4.05
CA ASP A 104 8.67 -11.29 3.37
C ASP A 104 8.83 -12.60 4.16
N ALA A 105 8.72 -13.71 3.41
CA ALA A 105 8.94 -15.06 3.89
C ALA A 105 10.20 -15.68 3.25
N SER A 106 10.92 -14.91 2.42
CA SER A 106 12.14 -15.35 1.74
C SER A 106 13.41 -14.91 2.48
N ASN A 107 14.50 -15.68 2.38
CA ASN A 107 15.80 -15.38 3.00
C ASN A 107 15.72 -15.09 4.51
N VAL A 108 14.83 -15.80 5.21
CA VAL A 108 14.71 -15.85 6.67
C VAL A 108 14.57 -17.30 7.11
N ALA A 109 14.84 -17.57 8.40
CA ALA A 109 14.64 -18.91 8.95
C ALA A 109 13.20 -19.37 8.69
N SER A 110 13.04 -20.69 8.50
CA SER A 110 11.74 -21.29 8.15
C SER A 110 10.64 -21.06 9.20
N ASP A 111 11.04 -20.68 10.41
CA ASP A 111 10.20 -20.40 11.57
C ASP A 111 9.93 -18.90 11.80
N SER A 112 10.27 -18.04 10.84
CA SER A 112 10.15 -16.59 10.99
C SER A 112 9.59 -15.89 9.75
N LEU A 113 8.95 -14.75 9.96
CA LEU A 113 8.50 -13.81 8.93
C LEU A 113 9.09 -12.43 9.25
N VAL A 114 9.37 -11.63 8.23
CA VAL A 114 9.85 -10.26 8.37
C VAL A 114 8.74 -9.31 7.95
N LEU A 115 8.39 -8.39 8.84
CA LEU A 115 7.47 -7.29 8.57
C LEU A 115 8.24 -6.09 8.01
N LEU A 116 7.55 -5.12 7.42
CA LEU A 116 8.15 -3.82 7.10
C LEU A 116 8.60 -3.10 8.38
N PRO A 117 9.59 -2.19 8.31
CA PRO A 117 9.89 -1.26 9.41
C PRO A 117 8.60 -0.53 9.84
N GLU A 118 8.47 -0.27 11.13
CA GLU A 118 7.31 0.44 11.67
C GLU A 118 7.24 1.87 11.12
N ASP A 119 8.37 2.54 11.04
CA ASP A 119 8.55 3.85 10.42
C ASP A 119 9.87 3.84 9.62
N GLY A 120 9.77 3.61 8.31
CA GLY A 120 10.93 3.54 7.41
C GLY A 120 11.70 4.86 7.33
N ASP A 121 11.02 6.01 7.44
CA ASP A 121 11.64 7.33 7.42
C ASP A 121 12.43 7.57 8.70
N ALA A 122 11.89 7.19 9.88
CA ALA A 122 12.63 7.25 11.13
C ALA A 122 13.85 6.32 11.12
N SER A 123 13.72 5.13 10.52
CA SER A 123 14.85 4.19 10.34
C SER A 123 15.94 4.80 9.45
N ALA A 124 15.55 5.42 8.33
CA ALA A 124 16.48 6.12 7.44
C ALA A 124 17.19 7.28 8.16
N ARG A 125 16.47 8.09 8.95
CA ARG A 125 17.04 9.18 9.75
C ARG A 125 18.06 8.67 10.77
N ARG A 126 17.74 7.59 11.50
CA ARG A 126 18.67 6.97 12.48
C ARG A 126 19.93 6.45 11.78
N LEU A 127 19.77 5.73 10.69
CA LEU A 127 20.89 5.19 9.91
C LEU A 127 21.78 6.31 9.36
N ARG A 128 21.18 7.37 8.79
CA ARG A 128 21.90 8.56 8.30
C ARG A 128 22.70 9.25 9.41
N ALA A 129 22.08 9.52 10.55
CA ALA A 129 22.74 10.16 11.69
C ALA A 129 23.93 9.32 12.18
N ARG A 130 23.75 8.01 12.29
CA ARG A 130 24.79 7.11 12.75
C ARG A 130 25.95 6.97 11.75
N LEU A 131 25.67 6.94 10.44
CA LEU A 131 26.70 6.97 9.40
C LEU A 131 27.52 8.26 9.45
N ARG A 132 26.87 9.40 9.69
CA ARG A 132 27.56 10.69 9.86
C ARG A 132 28.50 10.70 11.08
N GLU A 133 28.07 10.11 12.20
CA GLU A 133 28.91 9.97 13.39
C GLU A 133 30.13 9.07 13.14
N LEU A 134 29.94 7.94 12.44
CA LEU A 134 30.98 6.91 12.28
C LEU A 134 31.94 7.21 11.12
N ALA A 135 31.44 7.67 9.99
CA ALA A 135 32.23 7.88 8.78
C ALA A 135 32.56 9.36 8.52
N GLY A 136 31.91 10.30 9.24
CA GLY A 136 32.15 11.72 9.05
C GLY A 136 31.63 12.30 7.74
N VAL A 137 30.73 11.57 7.02
CA VAL A 137 30.20 11.96 5.71
C VAL A 137 28.73 12.29 5.80
N ASP A 138 28.28 13.22 4.96
CA ASP A 138 26.88 13.61 4.84
C ASP A 138 26.22 12.93 3.62
N VAL A 139 25.64 11.76 3.87
CA VAL A 139 24.95 10.93 2.87
C VAL A 139 23.44 11.09 2.98
N ALA A 140 22.70 10.78 1.91
CA ALA A 140 21.27 10.48 1.99
C ALA A 140 21.10 8.98 2.23
N VAL A 141 19.93 8.58 2.79
CA VAL A 141 19.56 7.18 3.01
C VAL A 141 18.21 6.92 2.41
N VAL A 142 18.07 5.79 1.69
CA VAL A 142 16.81 5.26 1.17
C VAL A 142 16.64 3.83 1.67
N VAL A 143 15.52 3.53 2.30
CA VAL A 143 15.10 2.17 2.64
C VAL A 143 14.20 1.67 1.52
N SER A 144 14.59 0.59 0.85
CA SER A 144 13.88 0.05 -0.32
C SER A 144 13.20 -1.28 -0.02
N ASP A 145 12.08 -1.52 -0.66
CA ASP A 145 11.41 -2.82 -0.67
C ASP A 145 10.87 -3.17 -2.04
N THR A 146 10.70 -4.48 -2.33
CA THR A 146 10.33 -4.97 -3.65
C THR A 146 8.82 -5.04 -3.81
N PHE A 147 8.24 -4.19 -4.67
CA PHE A 147 6.80 -4.11 -4.89
C PHE A 147 6.39 -4.61 -6.27
N GLY A 148 5.17 -5.18 -6.33
CA GLY A 148 4.45 -5.36 -7.58
C GLY A 148 3.95 -4.02 -8.13
N ARG A 149 3.72 -3.97 -9.43
CA ARG A 149 3.21 -2.77 -10.11
C ARG A 149 1.88 -3.09 -10.78
N THR A 150 0.86 -2.26 -10.48
CA THR A 150 -0.44 -2.36 -11.14
C THR A 150 -0.25 -2.25 -12.67
N TRP A 151 -0.88 -3.12 -13.44
CA TRP A 151 -0.85 -3.19 -14.91
C TRP A 151 0.50 -3.54 -15.54
N ARG A 152 1.50 -3.97 -14.76
CA ARG A 152 2.80 -4.40 -15.30
C ARG A 152 3.27 -5.69 -14.64
N GLU A 153 3.79 -6.60 -15.42
CA GLU A 153 4.50 -7.77 -14.92
C GLU A 153 5.88 -7.38 -14.36
N GLY A 154 6.35 -8.20 -13.43
CA GLY A 154 7.63 -8.02 -12.75
C GLY A 154 7.53 -7.12 -11.52
N LEU A 155 8.53 -7.25 -10.66
CA LEU A 155 8.70 -6.49 -9.44
C LEU A 155 9.77 -5.42 -9.65
N THR A 156 9.76 -4.39 -8.81
CA THR A 156 10.84 -3.40 -8.74
C THR A 156 10.97 -2.90 -7.31
N ASP A 157 12.15 -2.49 -6.90
CA ASP A 157 12.31 -1.83 -5.62
C ASP A 157 11.73 -0.42 -5.67
N VAL A 158 11.06 -0.05 -4.59
CA VAL A 158 10.55 1.31 -4.33
C VAL A 158 10.99 1.75 -2.95
N ALA A 159 11.00 3.04 -2.69
CA ALA A 159 11.35 3.59 -1.38
C ALA A 159 10.19 3.42 -0.40
N VAL A 160 10.49 2.87 0.78
CA VAL A 160 9.57 2.76 1.92
C VAL A 160 10.05 3.58 3.13
N GLY A 161 11.16 4.28 2.96
CA GLY A 161 11.72 5.24 3.91
C GLY A 161 12.85 6.02 3.27
N SER A 162 13.01 7.30 3.61
CA SER A 162 14.14 8.11 3.16
C SER A 162 14.53 9.17 4.17
N ALA A 163 15.77 9.65 4.08
CA ALA A 163 16.30 10.76 4.87
C ALA A 163 17.41 11.51 4.15
N GLY A 164 17.42 12.83 4.27
CA GLY A 164 18.45 13.71 3.69
C GLY A 164 18.33 13.91 2.18
N ILE A 165 17.19 13.57 1.60
CA ILE A 165 16.86 13.75 0.18
C ILE A 165 15.37 14.06 0.03
N THR A 166 15.02 14.96 -0.89
CA THR A 166 13.64 15.23 -1.26
C THR A 166 13.10 14.07 -2.09
N ALA A 167 11.97 13.46 -1.66
CA ALA A 167 11.43 12.25 -2.28
C ALA A 167 10.93 12.47 -3.73
N LEU A 168 10.40 13.66 -4.00
CA LEU A 168 9.82 14.04 -5.29
C LEU A 168 10.57 15.23 -5.87
N ASP A 169 11.01 15.13 -7.12
CA ASP A 169 11.42 16.30 -7.90
C ASP A 169 10.17 16.90 -8.57
N ASP A 170 9.77 18.07 -8.08
CA ASP A 170 8.51 18.71 -8.45
C ASP A 170 8.73 19.78 -9.52
N HIS A 171 8.42 19.44 -10.75
CA HIS A 171 8.54 20.34 -11.91
C HIS A 171 7.24 21.11 -12.21
N ARG A 172 6.22 21.04 -11.37
CA ARG A 172 4.97 21.78 -11.60
C ARG A 172 5.23 23.28 -11.61
N GLY A 173 4.71 23.93 -12.63
CA GLY A 173 4.92 25.37 -12.89
C GLY A 173 6.20 25.72 -13.63
N ALA A 174 7.13 24.78 -13.81
CA ALA A 174 8.27 24.97 -14.68
C ALA A 174 7.84 25.05 -16.15
N VAL A 175 8.69 25.61 -17.00
CA VAL A 175 8.45 25.77 -18.44
C VAL A 175 9.48 24.93 -19.20
N ASP A 176 9.02 24.10 -20.13
CA ASP A 176 9.91 23.28 -20.96
C ASP A 176 10.65 24.11 -22.02
N ALA A 177 11.55 23.46 -22.77
CA ALA A 177 12.34 24.11 -23.82
C ALA A 177 11.49 24.69 -24.98
N HIS A 178 10.22 24.33 -25.09
CA HIS A 178 9.27 24.81 -26.11
C HIS A 178 8.28 25.85 -25.58
N GLY A 179 8.39 26.25 -24.30
CA GLY A 179 7.53 27.24 -23.68
C GLY A 179 6.24 26.65 -23.04
N ASN A 180 6.09 25.32 -22.97
CA ASN A 180 4.93 24.70 -22.36
C ASN A 180 5.12 24.62 -20.83
N ARG A 181 4.08 25.01 -20.09
CA ARG A 181 4.07 24.89 -18.63
C ARG A 181 3.79 23.45 -18.20
N LEU A 182 4.61 22.92 -17.32
CA LEU A 182 4.41 21.59 -16.72
C LEU A 182 3.38 21.69 -15.59
N GLU A 183 2.24 20.99 -15.73
CA GLU A 183 1.11 21.08 -14.80
C GLU A 183 1.15 19.97 -13.72
N THR A 184 1.62 18.77 -14.09
CA THR A 184 1.47 17.57 -13.26
C THR A 184 2.78 16.81 -13.02
N THR A 185 3.89 17.25 -13.64
CA THR A 185 5.14 16.49 -13.63
C THR A 185 5.80 16.51 -12.25
N ARG A 186 5.85 15.36 -11.61
CA ARG A 186 6.59 15.08 -10.37
C ARG A 186 7.30 13.75 -10.54
N VAL A 187 8.60 13.72 -10.31
CA VAL A 187 9.44 12.51 -10.45
C VAL A 187 9.70 11.93 -9.07
N ALA A 188 9.43 10.64 -8.88
CA ALA A 188 9.68 9.93 -7.63
C ALA A 188 11.17 9.51 -7.54
N VAL A 189 12.04 10.47 -7.28
CA VAL A 189 13.51 10.30 -7.32
C VAL A 189 13.98 9.17 -6.41
N VAL A 190 13.40 9.04 -5.22
CA VAL A 190 13.80 7.98 -4.29
C VAL A 190 13.38 6.58 -4.76
N ASP A 191 12.29 6.46 -5.53
CA ASP A 191 11.90 5.19 -6.16
C ASP A 191 12.85 4.83 -7.32
N GLU A 192 13.28 5.82 -8.11
CA GLU A 192 14.29 5.60 -9.16
C GLU A 192 15.62 5.16 -8.56
N LEU A 193 16.03 5.75 -7.44
CA LEU A 193 17.23 5.35 -6.69
C LEU A 193 17.11 3.95 -6.10
N ALA A 194 15.96 3.61 -5.53
CA ALA A 194 15.67 2.27 -5.02
C ALA A 194 15.78 1.22 -6.14
N SER A 195 15.13 1.48 -7.28
CA SER A 195 15.16 0.61 -8.45
C SER A 195 16.57 0.48 -9.06
N ALA A 196 17.33 1.58 -9.17
CA ALA A 196 18.69 1.54 -9.67
C ALA A 196 19.61 0.71 -8.76
N ALA A 197 19.48 0.87 -7.45
CA ALA A 197 20.24 0.11 -6.47
C ALA A 197 19.94 -1.40 -6.51
N ASP A 198 18.68 -1.79 -6.80
CA ASP A 198 18.30 -3.21 -6.92
C ASP A 198 19.03 -3.93 -8.04
N LEU A 199 19.42 -3.23 -9.12
CA LEU A 199 20.20 -3.80 -10.22
C LEU A 199 21.54 -4.40 -9.78
N VAL A 200 22.15 -3.84 -8.73
CA VAL A 200 23.46 -4.33 -8.21
C VAL A 200 23.32 -5.11 -6.90
N LYS A 201 22.24 -4.92 -6.14
CA LYS A 201 21.94 -5.75 -4.97
C LYS A 201 21.56 -7.16 -5.39
N GLY A 202 20.69 -7.27 -6.37
CA GLY A 202 20.18 -8.55 -6.89
C GLY A 202 19.45 -9.39 -5.85
N LYS A 203 18.57 -10.27 -6.30
CA LYS A 203 17.70 -11.04 -5.38
C LYS A 203 18.41 -12.14 -4.59
N LEU A 204 19.46 -12.72 -5.16
CA LEU A 204 20.14 -13.90 -4.60
C LEU A 204 21.62 -13.64 -4.22
N ALA A 205 22.11 -12.43 -4.44
CA ALA A 205 23.52 -12.11 -4.23
C ALA A 205 23.90 -11.86 -2.76
N GLY A 206 22.93 -11.76 -1.84
CA GLY A 206 23.19 -11.46 -0.43
C GLY A 206 23.75 -10.06 -0.20
N VAL A 207 23.50 -9.12 -1.11
CA VAL A 207 23.98 -7.73 -1.03
C VAL A 207 22.81 -6.82 -0.61
N PRO A 208 22.66 -6.50 0.68
CA PRO A 208 21.50 -5.74 1.16
C PRO A 208 21.62 -4.23 0.99
N VAL A 209 22.81 -3.72 0.67
CA VAL A 209 23.12 -2.29 0.58
C VAL A 209 23.83 -1.97 -0.73
N ALA A 210 23.41 -0.89 -1.36
CA ALA A 210 24.13 -0.27 -2.48
C ALA A 210 24.28 1.24 -2.25
N VAL A 211 25.23 1.84 -2.94
CA VAL A 211 25.47 3.30 -2.90
C VAL A 211 25.31 3.86 -4.30
N VAL A 212 24.47 4.89 -4.43
CA VAL A 212 24.33 5.67 -5.66
C VAL A 212 25.15 6.95 -5.50
N ARG A 213 26.05 7.21 -6.44
CA ARG A 213 26.97 8.35 -6.45
C ARG A 213 26.87 9.14 -7.74
N GLY A 214 27.03 10.45 -7.67
CA GLY A 214 27.10 11.32 -8.85
C GLY A 214 25.77 11.96 -9.22
N LEU A 215 24.71 11.78 -8.42
CA LEU A 215 23.44 12.49 -8.61
C LEU A 215 23.48 13.83 -7.84
N PRO A 216 23.16 14.98 -8.47
CA PRO A 216 22.92 16.22 -7.76
C PRO A 216 21.65 16.09 -6.91
N LEU A 217 21.82 15.91 -5.58
CA LEU A 217 20.71 15.69 -4.68
C LEU A 217 19.98 17.00 -4.37
N GLN A 218 18.65 16.99 -4.50
CA GLN A 218 17.82 17.99 -3.87
C GLN A 218 17.64 17.61 -2.41
N ARG A 219 18.08 18.46 -1.49
CA ARG A 219 17.97 18.24 -0.05
C ARG A 219 16.80 19.01 0.50
N PRO A 220 16.06 18.46 1.47
CA PRO A 220 15.02 19.19 2.17
C PRO A 220 15.64 20.36 2.96
N ASP A 221 14.91 21.48 3.06
CA ASP A 221 15.31 22.65 3.84
C ASP A 221 15.12 22.37 5.35
N GLY A 222 16.23 22.33 6.10
CA GLY A 222 16.23 22.20 7.56
C GLY A 222 15.43 20.97 8.06
N ASP A 223 14.45 21.24 8.93
CA ASP A 223 13.60 20.19 9.54
C ASP A 223 12.45 19.70 8.64
N ALA A 224 12.38 20.17 7.38
CA ALA A 224 11.32 19.82 6.44
C ALA A 224 11.51 18.46 5.73
N ASP A 225 12.34 17.56 6.31
CA ASP A 225 12.54 16.21 5.77
C ASP A 225 11.28 15.35 5.99
N GLU A 226 10.38 15.36 4.99
CA GLU A 226 9.12 14.62 5.00
C GLU A 226 9.31 13.11 4.71
N GLY A 227 10.54 12.70 4.38
CA GLY A 227 10.84 11.32 3.99
C GLY A 227 10.03 10.89 2.75
N THR A 228 9.50 9.68 2.80
CA THR A 228 8.69 9.08 1.72
C THR A 228 7.20 9.44 1.77
N ARG A 229 6.73 10.17 2.78
CA ARG A 229 5.32 10.58 2.91
C ARG A 229 4.72 11.19 1.63
N PRO A 230 5.44 12.08 0.89
CA PRO A 230 4.91 12.66 -0.34
C PRO A 230 4.62 11.65 -1.47
N LEU A 231 5.14 10.43 -1.39
CA LEU A 231 4.87 9.35 -2.35
C LEU A 231 3.52 8.68 -2.10
N VAL A 232 3.02 8.72 -0.87
CA VAL A 232 1.74 8.11 -0.52
C VAL A 232 0.61 9.00 -1.02
N ARG A 233 -0.21 8.48 -1.92
CA ARG A 233 -1.36 9.20 -2.45
C ARG A 233 -2.42 9.36 -1.36
N LEU A 234 -2.94 10.58 -1.20
CA LEU A 234 -4.03 10.84 -0.26
C LEU A 234 -5.30 10.09 -0.70
N PRO A 235 -6.16 9.67 0.22
CA PRO A 235 -7.41 8.99 -0.12
C PRO A 235 -8.31 9.78 -1.09
N ALA A 236 -8.31 11.10 -1.01
CA ALA A 236 -9.05 11.97 -1.92
C ALA A 236 -8.51 11.97 -3.36
N ASP A 237 -7.23 11.62 -3.54
CA ASP A 237 -6.53 11.58 -4.83
C ASP A 237 -6.37 10.14 -5.34
N ASP A 238 -6.92 9.14 -4.62
CA ASP A 238 -6.84 7.74 -5.02
C ASP A 238 -7.69 7.51 -6.28
N LEU A 239 -7.06 7.05 -7.36
CA LEU A 239 -7.74 6.76 -8.64
C LEU A 239 -8.51 5.42 -8.60
N PHE A 240 -8.28 4.60 -7.57
CA PHE A 240 -8.87 3.26 -7.41
C PHE A 240 -9.45 3.08 -6.00
N PRO A 241 -10.29 4.02 -5.50
CA PRO A 241 -10.71 4.06 -4.10
C PRO A 241 -11.54 2.84 -3.68
N TYR A 242 -12.14 2.16 -4.64
CA TYR A 242 -13.01 1.00 -4.40
C TYR A 242 -12.32 -0.35 -4.59
N GLY A 243 -11.02 -0.37 -4.93
CA GLY A 243 -10.28 -1.61 -5.15
C GLY A 243 -10.67 -2.35 -6.42
N THR A 244 -10.80 -3.68 -6.35
CA THR A 244 -11.09 -4.53 -7.51
C THR A 244 -12.47 -5.16 -7.44
N ARG A 245 -12.93 -5.73 -8.57
CA ARG A 245 -14.21 -6.47 -8.68
C ARG A 245 -14.35 -7.57 -7.63
N ASP A 246 -13.26 -8.18 -7.21
CA ASP A 246 -13.27 -9.29 -6.26
C ASP A 246 -13.69 -8.83 -4.86
N LEU A 247 -13.41 -7.57 -4.49
CA LEU A 247 -13.93 -6.96 -3.25
C LEU A 247 -15.42 -6.63 -3.38
N VAL A 248 -15.83 -6.11 -4.53
CA VAL A 248 -17.23 -5.78 -4.80
C VAL A 248 -18.08 -7.04 -4.93
N GLY A 249 -17.47 -8.14 -5.41
CA GLY A 249 -18.14 -9.42 -5.62
C GLY A 249 -18.00 -10.45 -4.50
N SER A 250 -17.23 -10.15 -3.45
CA SER A 250 -17.10 -11.08 -2.32
C SER A 250 -18.40 -11.12 -1.51
N ARG A 251 -19.30 -12.01 -1.91
CA ARG A 251 -20.47 -12.37 -1.12
C ARG A 251 -19.98 -13.17 0.08
N ALA A 252 -19.85 -12.55 1.25
CA ALA A 252 -19.78 -13.32 2.46
C ALA A 252 -21.06 -14.15 2.59
N PRO A 253 -21.00 -15.46 2.89
CA PRO A 253 -22.18 -16.22 3.26
C PRO A 253 -22.91 -15.48 4.40
N ALA A 254 -24.26 -15.53 4.42
CA ALA A 254 -25.02 -14.81 5.45
C ALA A 254 -24.68 -15.22 6.88
N ALA A 255 -24.23 -16.47 7.05
CA ALA A 255 -23.81 -17.02 8.34
C ALA A 255 -22.54 -16.38 8.88
N ASP A 256 -21.77 -15.67 8.02
CA ASP A 256 -20.46 -15.11 8.37
C ASP A 256 -20.50 -13.58 8.59
N LEU A 257 -21.69 -12.97 8.56
CA LEU A 257 -21.86 -11.54 8.87
C LEU A 257 -22.15 -11.38 10.35
N ALA A 258 -21.23 -10.74 11.08
CA ALA A 258 -21.51 -10.30 12.43
C ALA A 258 -22.32 -9.00 12.42
N PRO A 259 -23.38 -8.87 13.24
CA PRO A 259 -24.09 -7.62 13.41
C PRO A 259 -23.15 -6.49 13.83
N ARG A 260 -23.29 -5.34 13.19
CA ARG A 260 -22.55 -4.13 13.55
C ARG A 260 -23.51 -2.96 13.58
N ALA A 261 -23.58 -2.27 14.71
CA ALA A 261 -24.43 -1.09 14.88
C ALA A 261 -24.18 -0.06 13.75
N GLY A 262 -25.25 0.48 13.19
CA GLY A 262 -25.20 1.48 12.13
C GLY A 262 -25.18 0.93 10.70
N GLY A 263 -25.36 -0.37 10.47
CA GLY A 263 -25.39 -0.98 9.15
C GLY A 263 -26.47 -0.40 8.24
N ALA A 264 -27.69 -0.21 8.76
CA ALA A 264 -28.78 0.41 7.99
C ALA A 264 -28.50 1.88 7.64
N ALA A 265 -27.87 2.64 8.54
CA ALA A 265 -27.46 4.02 8.26
C ALA A 265 -26.37 4.10 7.19
N ALA A 266 -25.38 3.19 7.22
CA ALA A 266 -24.36 3.06 6.19
C ALA A 266 -24.97 2.68 4.84
N ALA A 267 -25.89 1.70 4.80
CA ALA A 267 -26.62 1.34 3.60
C ALA A 267 -27.40 2.54 3.00
N ALA A 268 -28.13 3.27 3.84
CA ALA A 268 -28.86 4.46 3.39
C ALA A 268 -27.93 5.56 2.84
N ALA A 269 -26.73 5.73 3.41
CA ALA A 269 -25.73 6.65 2.89
C ALA A 269 -25.19 6.19 1.54
N ALA A 270 -24.85 4.91 1.39
CA ALA A 270 -24.36 4.34 0.14
C ALA A 270 -25.39 4.41 -0.99
N PHE A 271 -26.66 4.13 -0.70
CA PHE A 271 -27.74 4.30 -1.68
C PHE A 271 -27.99 5.75 -2.07
N ARG A 272 -27.81 6.73 -1.17
CA ARG A 272 -27.84 8.17 -1.53
C ARG A 272 -26.75 8.53 -2.53
N VAL A 273 -25.52 8.03 -2.33
CA VAL A 273 -24.43 8.24 -3.29
C VAL A 273 -24.75 7.60 -4.63
N ALA A 274 -25.25 6.36 -4.63
CA ALA A 274 -25.63 5.66 -5.85
C ALA A 274 -26.77 6.37 -6.60
N SER A 275 -27.78 6.87 -5.87
CA SER A 275 -28.93 7.59 -6.46
C SER A 275 -28.54 8.93 -7.07
N ALA A 276 -27.46 9.57 -6.63
CA ALA A 276 -26.94 10.77 -7.26
C ALA A 276 -26.45 10.53 -8.70
N ALA A 277 -26.02 9.29 -9.02
CA ALA A 277 -25.62 8.89 -10.36
C ALA A 277 -26.81 8.51 -11.27
N LEU A 278 -27.98 8.23 -10.69
CA LEU A 278 -29.20 7.84 -11.39
C LEU A 278 -30.42 8.59 -10.82
N PRO A 279 -30.48 9.92 -10.96
CA PRO A 279 -31.47 10.75 -10.26
C PRO A 279 -32.93 10.48 -10.68
N GLU A 280 -33.14 9.94 -11.87
CA GLU A 280 -34.47 9.62 -12.39
C GLU A 280 -34.98 8.23 -11.93
N PHE A 281 -34.16 7.50 -11.14
CA PHE A 281 -34.54 6.16 -10.69
C PHE A 281 -34.71 6.14 -9.16
N PRO A 282 -35.94 6.40 -8.67
CA PRO A 282 -36.22 6.46 -7.24
C PRO A 282 -36.18 5.06 -6.60
N VAL A 283 -35.55 4.95 -5.44
CA VAL A 283 -35.52 3.75 -4.61
C VAL A 283 -36.00 4.12 -3.21
N VAL A 284 -36.81 3.29 -2.61
CA VAL A 284 -37.27 3.43 -1.23
C VAL A 284 -36.59 2.38 -0.37
N LEU A 285 -35.90 2.82 0.66
CA LEU A 285 -35.25 1.96 1.64
C LEU A 285 -36.12 1.86 2.89
N ARG A 286 -36.30 0.65 3.41
CA ARG A 286 -36.99 0.40 4.67
C ARG A 286 -36.16 -0.53 5.54
N HIS A 287 -36.32 -0.45 6.83
CA HIS A 287 -35.75 -1.45 7.74
C HIS A 287 -36.37 -2.83 7.44
N GLY A 288 -35.51 -3.83 7.25
CA GLY A 288 -35.91 -5.19 6.85
C GLY A 288 -36.23 -6.13 8.01
N GLY A 289 -36.26 -5.65 9.27
CA GLY A 289 -36.50 -6.44 10.44
C GLY A 289 -36.33 -5.62 11.73
N GLU A 290 -36.22 -6.32 12.86
CA GLU A 290 -35.90 -5.71 14.17
C GLU A 290 -34.40 -5.38 14.31
N ASP A 291 -33.56 -5.90 13.42
CA ASP A 291 -32.11 -5.76 13.42
C ASP A 291 -31.66 -4.55 12.58
N ASP A 292 -30.73 -3.76 13.12
CA ASP A 292 -30.21 -2.51 12.52
C ASP A 292 -29.24 -2.78 11.33
N ASP A 293 -29.08 -4.03 10.92
CA ASP A 293 -28.16 -4.51 9.89
C ASP A 293 -28.86 -4.96 8.58
N VAL A 294 -30.20 -4.86 8.52
CA VAL A 294 -30.99 -5.29 7.35
C VAL A 294 -31.76 -4.14 6.73
N VAL A 295 -31.64 -3.97 5.42
CA VAL A 295 -32.37 -2.95 4.65
C VAL A 295 -33.13 -3.59 3.50
N ASP A 296 -34.43 -3.42 3.48
CA ASP A 296 -35.28 -3.79 2.37
C ASP A 296 -35.31 -2.68 1.32
N VAL A 297 -35.03 -3.05 0.07
CA VAL A 297 -35.02 -2.14 -1.07
C VAL A 297 -36.30 -2.30 -1.88
N HIS A 298 -37.04 -1.21 -2.05
CA HIS A 298 -38.30 -1.15 -2.74
C HIS A 298 -38.24 -0.23 -3.97
N LEU A 299 -38.96 -0.59 -5.02
CA LEU A 299 -39.25 0.31 -6.13
C LEU A 299 -40.67 0.85 -5.98
N PRO A 300 -40.94 2.13 -6.29
CA PRO A 300 -42.26 2.72 -6.17
C PRO A 300 -43.26 2.16 -7.19
N ASP A 301 -42.77 1.71 -8.35
CA ASP A 301 -43.61 1.23 -9.47
C ASP A 301 -43.29 -0.22 -9.85
N ALA A 302 -44.09 -0.79 -10.76
CA ALA A 302 -43.87 -2.13 -11.27
C ALA A 302 -42.51 -2.29 -11.96
N VAL A 303 -41.84 -3.41 -11.68
CA VAL A 303 -40.51 -3.71 -12.21
C VAL A 303 -40.57 -3.97 -13.71
N THR A 304 -39.90 -3.11 -14.48
CA THR A 304 -39.64 -3.29 -15.93
C THR A 304 -38.23 -3.80 -16.15
N THR A 305 -37.89 -4.22 -17.37
CA THR A 305 -36.52 -4.60 -17.73
C THR A 305 -35.52 -3.43 -17.47
N THR A 306 -35.90 -2.21 -17.81
CA THR A 306 -35.11 -1.01 -17.58
C THR A 306 -34.95 -0.74 -16.07
N SER A 307 -36.01 -0.89 -15.29
CA SER A 307 -35.95 -0.77 -13.82
C SER A 307 -35.00 -1.80 -13.19
N ALA A 308 -35.04 -3.05 -13.70
CA ALA A 308 -34.17 -4.11 -13.21
C ALA A 308 -32.69 -3.83 -13.50
N LEU A 309 -32.35 -3.30 -14.69
CA LEU A 309 -30.99 -2.90 -15.05
C LEU A 309 -30.49 -1.73 -14.20
N ASN A 310 -31.30 -0.69 -14.03
CA ASN A 310 -30.99 0.46 -13.21
C ASN A 310 -30.82 0.10 -11.73
N LEU A 311 -31.70 -0.78 -11.21
CA LEU A 311 -31.58 -1.33 -9.87
C LEU A 311 -30.26 -2.07 -9.69
N GLY A 312 -29.87 -2.92 -10.65
CA GLY A 312 -28.60 -3.64 -10.61
C GLY A 312 -27.39 -2.70 -10.56
N ALA A 313 -27.42 -1.62 -11.36
CA ALA A 313 -26.37 -0.61 -11.33
C ALA A 313 -26.32 0.14 -9.98
N LEU A 314 -27.48 0.56 -9.47
CA LEU A 314 -27.60 1.28 -8.21
C LEU A 314 -27.15 0.44 -7.01
N VAL A 315 -27.59 -0.82 -6.94
CA VAL A 315 -27.15 -1.78 -5.92
C VAL A 315 -25.65 -2.00 -6.04
N GLY A 316 -25.13 -2.17 -7.26
CA GLY A 316 -23.68 -2.33 -7.51
C GLY A 316 -22.86 -1.18 -6.95
N VAL A 317 -23.27 0.07 -7.22
CA VAL A 317 -22.58 1.27 -6.68
C VAL A 317 -22.68 1.34 -5.15
N ALA A 318 -23.85 1.06 -4.58
CA ALA A 318 -24.04 1.06 -3.13
C ALA A 318 -23.17 -0.01 -2.43
N LEU A 319 -23.05 -1.21 -3.00
CA LEU A 319 -22.20 -2.28 -2.48
C LEU A 319 -20.72 -1.88 -2.53
N VAL A 320 -20.29 -1.24 -3.62
CA VAL A 320 -18.90 -0.71 -3.73
C VAL A 320 -18.62 0.29 -2.64
N GLN A 321 -19.53 1.23 -2.41
CA GLN A 321 -19.38 2.25 -1.37
C GLN A 321 -19.28 1.64 0.02
N LEU A 322 -20.17 0.70 0.34
CA LEU A 322 -20.17 0.01 1.64
C LEU A 322 -18.87 -0.77 1.88
N HIS A 323 -18.38 -1.47 0.86
CA HIS A 323 -17.12 -2.19 0.96
C HIS A 323 -15.91 -1.24 1.14
N ALA A 324 -15.93 -0.08 0.47
CA ALA A 324 -14.90 0.95 0.65
C ALA A 324 -14.86 1.51 2.07
N GLU A 325 -16.01 1.52 2.77
CA GLU A 325 -16.13 1.94 4.17
C GLU A 325 -15.88 0.79 5.16
N GLY A 326 -15.46 -0.38 4.68
CA GLY A 326 -15.12 -1.54 5.51
C GLY A 326 -16.33 -2.36 5.99
N TRP A 327 -17.49 -2.21 5.32
CA TRP A 327 -18.66 -3.03 5.60
C TRP A 327 -18.64 -4.30 4.76
N ALA A 328 -18.95 -5.43 5.35
CA ALA A 328 -19.32 -6.65 4.63
C ALA A 328 -20.80 -6.62 4.28
N THR A 329 -21.16 -7.07 3.10
CA THR A 329 -22.53 -6.98 2.60
C THR A 329 -22.98 -8.28 1.95
N ARG A 330 -24.28 -8.53 2.02
CA ARG A 330 -24.96 -9.56 1.24
C ARG A 330 -26.21 -8.98 0.61
N TRP A 331 -26.36 -9.12 -0.70
CA TRP A 331 -27.56 -8.79 -1.44
C TRP A 331 -28.33 -10.05 -1.83
N GLU A 332 -29.61 -10.08 -1.54
CA GLU A 332 -30.53 -11.13 -1.95
C GLU A 332 -31.69 -10.51 -2.74
N PRO A 333 -31.80 -10.80 -4.07
CA PRO A 333 -32.91 -10.35 -4.84
C PRO A 333 -34.15 -11.10 -4.40
N VAL A 334 -35.27 -10.38 -4.26
CA VAL A 334 -36.58 -10.97 -3.97
C VAL A 334 -37.35 -11.09 -5.28
N ALA A 335 -37.87 -12.27 -5.59
CA ALA A 335 -38.71 -12.47 -6.75
C ALA A 335 -40.02 -11.66 -6.58
N THR A 336 -40.28 -10.72 -7.49
CA THR A 336 -41.49 -9.92 -7.49
C THR A 336 -42.68 -10.76 -8.00
N ALA A 337 -43.35 -11.46 -7.09
CA ALA A 337 -44.60 -12.13 -7.38
C ALA A 337 -45.76 -11.32 -6.78
N GLY A 338 -46.77 -10.96 -7.60
CA GLY A 338 -48.05 -10.48 -7.09
C GLY A 338 -48.10 -9.05 -6.53
N GLY A 339 -47.39 -8.09 -7.12
CA GLY A 339 -47.60 -6.66 -6.82
C GLY A 339 -46.82 -6.09 -5.61
N THR A 340 -45.82 -6.80 -5.10
CA THR A 340 -44.92 -6.26 -4.08
C THR A 340 -43.88 -5.31 -4.71
N SER A 341 -43.63 -4.18 -4.05
CA SER A 341 -42.56 -3.24 -4.42
C SER A 341 -41.16 -3.66 -3.90
N LEU A 342 -41.09 -4.67 -3.03
CA LEU A 342 -39.82 -5.19 -2.52
C LEU A 342 -39.08 -5.93 -3.63
N VAL A 343 -37.86 -5.46 -3.96
CA VAL A 343 -37.04 -6.01 -5.04
C VAL A 343 -35.80 -6.70 -4.53
N GLY A 344 -35.42 -6.47 -3.29
CA GLY A 344 -34.27 -7.13 -2.67
C GLY A 344 -34.04 -6.72 -1.24
N ARG A 345 -33.19 -7.48 -0.57
CA ARG A 345 -32.79 -7.29 0.82
C ARG A 345 -31.28 -7.21 0.91
N LEU A 346 -30.77 -6.21 1.62
CA LEU A 346 -29.35 -5.98 1.85
C LEU A 346 -29.04 -6.17 3.32
N TRP A 347 -28.13 -7.09 3.63
CA TRP A 347 -27.50 -7.22 4.94
C TRP A 347 -26.18 -6.48 4.96
N VAL A 348 -25.91 -5.76 6.04
CA VAL A 348 -24.69 -4.95 6.20
C VAL A 348 -24.11 -5.21 7.58
N GLY A 349 -22.91 -5.77 7.64
CA GLY A 349 -22.25 -6.14 8.88
C GLY A 349 -20.73 -6.14 8.74
N THR A 350 -20.04 -6.92 9.57
CA THR A 350 -18.61 -7.17 9.44
C THR A 350 -18.38 -8.62 9.09
N SER A 351 -17.37 -8.91 8.26
CA SER A 351 -16.87 -10.29 8.09
C SER A 351 -16.09 -10.71 9.32
N HIS A 352 -16.32 -11.94 9.80
CA HIS A 352 -15.50 -12.57 10.84
C HIS A 352 -14.08 -12.85 10.37
#